data_2ea2e7b9f77d3cd52f9a8baf854207f5
#
_entry.id   2ea2e7b9f77d3cd52f9a8baf854207f5
#
_cell.length_a   1.000
_cell.length_b   1.000
_cell.length_c   1.000
_cell.angle_alpha   90.00
_cell.angle_beta   90.00
_cell.angle_gamma   90.00
#
_symmetry.space_group_name_H-M   'P 1'
#
loop_
_entity.id
_entity.type
_entity.pdbx_description
1 polymer ?
#
loop_
_entity_poly.entity_id
_entity_poly.type
_entity_poly.pdbx_seq_one_letter_code
_entity_poly.pdbx_strand_id
1 'polypeptide(L)'
;VVYTHGYGVIAAYGNQVDSAGNPKFLQSGIKATGTLSEDYEPRIYFGMSSPEYSIVGGKGDPLELDRPLSAEETNTSDAKYTFAGYGGPRVDSLLARLSYAIKFQSSDILLSDAVREGSQILYERNPLDRVRKVAPYLSVDSKPYPAIVNNRVQWIVDAYTTSDQFPYAQGSSQDSATAAGAQRSKSVNYIRNSVKATVDAYDGSVTLYAWDEEDPVLKAWQGVFPGTVKSYREMNASLMSHVRYPTDMFNIQRTMLNKYHVTNANSFYAGDDVWSIPNDPTNDRNQPISPYYLSLQMPGDSRAHFSLTTTFIPQQSDSNSRNVMYGFLAANGDAGTGKDGERSADYGKLRLLELPRSSVVPGPGQAQNIFNSDAEVSNQLNLLRRGSSEVINGNMLTLPVGGGMLYVQPVYVQSSGDAKYPRLQRVLVSFGDKVGFAPTLEEALNQVFGGSSGAKLDGSAASPSASASGSSGTSGASTGGSSASQSSELKQALTDASKAMTDADAAMKKGDWAAYGEAQKRLEAAVKKALEAEEAQSAASAKASAAPSASAAPSAAASAKPSASASR
;
A
#
# COMPACT_ATOMS: atom_id res chain seq x y z
N VAL A 1 8.10 -5.78 30.90
CA VAL A 1 9.29 -6.61 30.64
C VAL A 1 8.99 -7.81 29.75
N VAL A 2 7.77 -8.30 29.68
CA VAL A 2 7.43 -9.50 28.87
C VAL A 2 7.01 -9.10 27.46
N TYR A 3 6.04 -8.21 27.33
CA TYR A 3 5.54 -7.70 26.05
C TYR A 3 6.18 -6.35 25.75
N THR A 4 7.32 -6.35 25.10
CA THR A 4 8.17 -5.16 24.97
C THR A 4 8.14 -4.54 23.60
N HIS A 5 7.81 -5.29 22.56
CA HIS A 5 7.87 -4.86 21.15
C HIS A 5 6.73 -5.44 20.30
N GLY A 6 6.49 -4.81 19.18
CA GLY A 6 5.74 -5.37 18.05
C GLY A 6 6.65 -6.22 17.16
N TYR A 7 6.07 -6.89 16.15
CA TYR A 7 6.82 -7.82 15.33
C TYR A 7 6.41 -7.75 13.86
N GLY A 8 7.38 -7.48 13.00
CA GLY A 8 7.28 -7.60 11.56
C GLY A 8 6.58 -6.45 10.85
N VAL A 9 6.65 -6.51 9.53
CA VAL A 9 5.97 -5.62 8.59
C VAL A 9 5.03 -6.45 7.75
N ILE A 10 3.81 -5.96 7.52
CA ILE A 10 2.81 -6.58 6.67
C ILE A 10 2.61 -5.72 5.44
N ALA A 11 2.64 -6.34 4.26
CA ALA A 11 2.34 -5.69 3.00
C ALA A 11 1.49 -6.61 2.12
N ALA A 12 0.53 -6.04 1.42
CA ALA A 12 -0.35 -6.76 0.50
C ALA A 12 -0.48 -6.01 -0.82
N TYR A 13 -0.82 -6.75 -1.88
CA TYR A 13 -1.23 -6.12 -3.13
C TYR A 13 -2.51 -5.33 -2.94
N GLY A 14 -2.55 -4.10 -3.44
CA GLY A 14 -3.74 -3.25 -3.34
C GLY A 14 -4.90 -3.68 -4.25
N ASN A 15 -4.65 -4.56 -5.23
CA ASN A 15 -5.58 -4.96 -6.29
C ASN A 15 -5.75 -6.48 -6.43
N GLN A 16 -5.22 -7.28 -5.50
CA GLN A 16 -5.30 -8.74 -5.56
C GLN A 16 -5.82 -9.33 -4.25
N VAL A 17 -6.64 -10.34 -4.38
CA VAL A 17 -7.15 -11.15 -3.26
C VAL A 17 -6.93 -12.64 -3.56
N ASP A 18 -6.97 -13.47 -2.52
CA ASP A 18 -7.04 -14.91 -2.65
C ASP A 18 -8.46 -15.37 -3.03
N SER A 19 -8.63 -16.68 -3.25
CA SER A 19 -9.94 -17.28 -3.60
C SER A 19 -11.01 -17.12 -2.51
N ALA A 20 -10.62 -16.78 -1.28
CA ALA A 20 -11.53 -16.54 -0.16
C ALA A 20 -11.87 -15.05 0.04
N GLY A 21 -11.32 -14.15 -0.80
CA GLY A 21 -11.50 -12.70 -0.69
C GLY A 21 -10.58 -12.02 0.33
N ASN A 22 -9.56 -12.71 0.84
CA ASN A 22 -8.57 -12.12 1.72
C ASN A 22 -7.47 -11.42 0.90
N PRO A 23 -6.78 -10.42 1.48
CA PRO A 23 -5.66 -9.77 0.81
C PRO A 23 -4.56 -10.78 0.41
N LYS A 24 -4.05 -10.69 -0.81
CA LYS A 24 -2.86 -11.43 -1.22
C LYS A 24 -1.63 -10.72 -0.69
N PHE A 25 -0.92 -11.35 0.23
CA PHE A 25 0.21 -10.73 0.91
C PHE A 25 1.50 -10.82 0.09
N LEU A 26 2.24 -9.71 0.08
CA LEU A 26 3.64 -9.63 -0.34
C LEU A 26 4.59 -9.99 0.81
N GLN A 27 4.17 -9.67 2.03
CA GLN A 27 4.89 -9.93 3.26
C GLN A 27 3.88 -10.09 4.39
N SER A 28 3.98 -11.14 5.16
CA SER A 28 3.10 -11.40 6.31
C SER A 28 3.70 -12.45 7.26
N GLY A 29 3.00 -12.70 8.36
CA GLY A 29 3.35 -13.75 9.31
C GLY A 29 4.26 -13.28 10.44
N ILE A 30 4.23 -14.03 11.54
CA ILE A 30 5.05 -13.78 12.74
C ILE A 30 6.50 -14.21 12.50
N LYS A 31 6.73 -15.28 11.73
CA LYS A 31 7.98 -15.46 10.98
C LYS A 31 7.74 -14.81 9.64
N ALA A 32 8.42 -13.70 9.38
CA ALA A 32 8.22 -12.94 8.17
C ALA A 32 8.39 -13.87 6.96
N THR A 33 7.32 -14.06 6.20
CA THR A 33 7.29 -14.83 4.96
C THR A 33 6.80 -13.93 3.84
N GLY A 34 7.46 -13.98 2.72
CA GLY A 34 7.08 -13.16 1.57
C GLY A 34 8.23 -12.86 0.63
N THR A 35 7.98 -11.95 -0.30
CA THR A 35 8.91 -11.61 -1.39
C THR A 35 9.64 -10.27 -1.20
N LEU A 36 9.28 -9.47 -0.19
CA LEU A 36 9.87 -8.14 -0.01
C LEU A 36 11.24 -8.17 0.66
N SER A 37 11.39 -8.96 1.72
CA SER A 37 12.67 -9.15 2.41
C SER A 37 12.55 -10.34 3.34
N GLU A 38 13.48 -11.26 3.25
CA GLU A 38 13.55 -12.44 4.13
C GLU A 38 14.40 -12.18 5.37
N ASP A 39 15.43 -11.31 5.25
CA ASP A 39 16.39 -11.02 6.30
C ASP A 39 16.31 -9.55 6.76
N TYR A 40 15.51 -9.27 7.76
CA TYR A 40 15.52 -7.97 8.44
C TYR A 40 15.24 -8.14 9.93
N GLU A 41 15.60 -7.14 10.73
CA GLU A 41 15.25 -7.10 12.15
C GLU A 41 13.75 -6.79 12.32
N PRO A 42 12.93 -7.78 12.71
CA PRO A 42 11.47 -7.62 12.73
C PRO A 42 10.93 -6.96 14.00
N ARG A 43 11.74 -6.81 15.05
CA ARG A 43 11.27 -6.31 16.35
C ARG A 43 11.11 -4.81 16.34
N ILE A 44 9.93 -4.34 16.70
CA ILE A 44 9.53 -2.94 16.69
C ILE A 44 9.38 -2.46 18.14
N TYR A 45 10.46 -1.94 18.69
CA TYR A 45 10.46 -1.33 20.03
C TYR A 45 9.93 0.10 19.99
N PHE A 46 10.10 0.81 18.88
CA PHE A 46 9.63 2.16 18.64
C PHE A 46 8.62 2.16 17.51
N GLY A 47 7.35 2.39 17.84
CA GLY A 47 6.24 2.32 16.90
C GLY A 47 5.05 3.15 17.35
N MET A 48 4.12 3.40 16.41
CA MET A 48 2.96 4.28 16.61
C MET A 48 2.03 3.84 17.76
N SER A 49 1.92 2.54 17.98
CA SER A 49 1.05 1.94 19.02
C SER A 49 1.84 1.35 20.19
N SER A 50 3.12 1.70 20.31
CA SER A 50 3.93 1.23 21.43
C SER A 50 3.45 1.83 22.75
N PRO A 51 3.46 1.06 23.88
CA PRO A 51 3.15 1.60 25.19
C PRO A 51 4.08 2.75 25.59
N GLU A 52 3.68 3.57 26.55
CA GLU A 52 4.42 4.74 27.01
C GLU A 52 5.88 4.42 27.37
N TYR A 53 6.09 3.29 28.06
CA TYR A 53 7.44 2.78 28.34
C TYR A 53 7.49 1.26 28.28
N SER A 54 8.69 0.73 28.13
CA SER A 54 9.01 -0.70 28.35
C SER A 54 10.39 -0.83 28.95
N ILE A 55 10.56 -1.84 29.81
CA ILE A 55 11.88 -2.20 30.32
C ILE A 55 12.36 -3.43 29.56
N VAL A 56 13.55 -3.34 29.00
CA VAL A 56 14.12 -4.31 28.07
C VAL A 56 15.54 -4.67 28.46
N GLY A 57 16.04 -5.78 27.95
CA GLY A 57 17.39 -6.23 28.20
C GLY A 57 17.61 -6.71 29.62
N GLY A 58 18.87 -6.73 30.07
CA GLY A 58 19.29 -7.20 31.37
C GLY A 58 20.00 -8.54 31.31
N LYS A 59 20.89 -8.79 32.30
CA LYS A 59 21.67 -10.02 32.41
C LYS A 59 20.80 -11.19 32.88
N GLY A 60 21.13 -12.39 32.42
CA GLY A 60 20.46 -13.66 32.78
C GLY A 60 19.52 -14.17 31.69
N ASP A 61 18.62 -15.07 32.06
CA ASP A 61 17.70 -15.70 31.10
C ASP A 61 16.79 -14.68 30.42
N PRO A 62 16.53 -14.83 29.12
CA PRO A 62 15.63 -13.95 28.37
C PRO A 62 14.23 -13.90 29.00
N LEU A 63 13.71 -12.69 29.22
CA LEU A 63 12.37 -12.46 29.79
C LEU A 63 11.37 -11.95 28.76
N GLU A 64 11.85 -11.30 27.70
CA GLU A 64 11.01 -10.70 26.67
C GLU A 64 10.41 -11.82 25.82
N LEU A 65 9.10 -11.77 25.59
CA LEU A 65 8.45 -12.63 24.61
C LEU A 65 8.76 -12.11 23.22
N ASP A 66 9.48 -12.90 22.43
CA ASP A 66 9.85 -12.52 21.07
C ASP A 66 8.63 -12.58 20.15
N ARG A 67 7.94 -13.72 20.17
CA ARG A 67 6.76 -13.99 19.35
C ARG A 67 5.90 -15.07 19.98
N PRO A 68 4.62 -15.17 19.62
CA PRO A 68 3.80 -16.33 19.97
C PRO A 68 4.42 -17.62 19.42
N LEU A 69 4.33 -18.69 20.18
CA LEU A 69 4.68 -20.03 19.71
C LEU A 69 3.65 -20.50 18.68
N SER A 70 4.10 -21.13 17.60
CA SER A 70 3.22 -21.91 16.74
C SER A 70 2.77 -23.19 17.46
N ALA A 71 1.67 -23.80 17.01
CA ALA A 71 1.16 -25.03 17.62
C ALA A 71 2.15 -26.22 17.58
N GLU A 72 3.15 -26.14 16.68
CA GLU A 72 4.17 -27.16 16.49
C GLU A 72 5.43 -26.93 17.33
N GLU A 73 5.60 -25.71 17.87
CA GLU A 73 6.78 -25.33 18.68
C GLU A 73 6.54 -25.65 20.16
N THR A 74 7.22 -26.66 20.67
CA THR A 74 7.12 -27.09 22.07
C THR A 74 8.10 -26.40 23.00
N ASN A 75 9.15 -25.77 22.45
CA ASN A 75 10.21 -25.16 23.23
C ASN A 75 9.96 -23.65 23.45
N THR A 76 9.58 -23.29 24.67
CA THR A 76 9.31 -21.89 25.05
C THR A 76 10.55 -20.99 25.06
N SER A 77 11.77 -21.55 25.08
CA SER A 77 13.00 -20.77 25.03
C SER A 77 13.21 -20.10 23.68
N ASP A 78 12.75 -20.72 22.59
CA ASP A 78 12.89 -20.20 21.21
C ASP A 78 11.96 -19.01 20.92
N ALA A 79 10.99 -18.78 21.80
CA ALA A 79 10.07 -17.64 21.75
C ALA A 79 10.51 -16.47 22.65
N LYS A 80 11.68 -16.55 23.26
CA LYS A 80 12.21 -15.51 24.16
C LYS A 80 13.36 -14.77 23.52
N TYR A 81 13.49 -13.50 23.89
CA TYR A 81 14.52 -12.59 23.38
C TYR A 81 15.07 -11.71 24.49
N THR A 82 16.26 -11.19 24.28
CA THR A 82 16.85 -10.15 25.11
C THR A 82 17.28 -9.00 24.20
N PHE A 83 16.74 -7.82 24.42
CA PHE A 83 17.12 -6.63 23.67
C PHE A 83 18.62 -6.38 23.73
N ALA A 84 19.28 -6.33 22.59
CA ALA A 84 20.72 -6.16 22.45
C ALA A 84 21.12 -4.75 21.98
N GLY A 85 20.13 -3.86 21.72
CA GLY A 85 20.35 -2.51 21.25
C GLY A 85 20.67 -1.51 22.35
N TYR A 86 20.80 -0.25 21.94
CA TYR A 86 20.95 0.88 22.84
C TYR A 86 19.82 1.87 22.58
N GLY A 87 18.66 1.64 23.22
CA GLY A 87 17.43 2.39 22.94
C GLY A 87 16.99 3.33 24.07
N GLY A 88 17.63 3.26 25.25
CA GLY A 88 17.24 4.07 26.39
C GLY A 88 18.22 4.02 27.57
N PRO A 89 17.99 4.84 28.60
CA PRO A 89 18.82 4.85 29.80
C PRO A 89 18.79 3.52 30.56
N ARG A 90 19.87 3.20 31.23
CA ARG A 90 19.96 2.05 32.13
C ARG A 90 19.17 2.31 33.41
N VAL A 91 18.53 1.26 33.91
CA VAL A 91 17.73 1.28 35.16
C VAL A 91 18.24 0.27 36.17
N ASP A 92 19.54 0.02 36.17
CA ASP A 92 20.20 -0.94 37.03
C ASP A 92 20.51 -0.39 38.43
N SER A 93 20.58 0.93 38.64
CA SER A 93 20.78 1.54 39.93
C SER A 93 19.44 1.85 40.64
N LEU A 94 19.44 1.75 42.00
CA LEU A 94 18.26 2.05 42.80
C LEU A 94 17.75 3.49 42.57
N LEU A 95 18.65 4.46 42.41
CA LEU A 95 18.31 5.85 42.16
C LEU A 95 17.61 6.02 40.79
N ALA A 96 18.12 5.35 39.76
CA ALA A 96 17.50 5.36 38.45
C ALA A 96 16.10 4.72 38.48
N ARG A 97 15.98 3.53 39.14
CA ARG A 97 14.66 2.88 39.30
C ARG A 97 13.66 3.77 40.01
N LEU A 98 14.07 4.40 41.13
CA LEU A 98 13.22 5.32 41.90
C LEU A 98 12.79 6.52 41.04
N SER A 99 13.71 7.14 40.30
CA SER A 99 13.43 8.29 39.44
C SER A 99 12.43 7.93 38.36
N TYR A 100 12.55 6.79 37.67
CA TYR A 100 11.61 6.34 36.67
C TYR A 100 10.29 5.81 37.26
N ALA A 101 10.32 5.19 38.44
CA ALA A 101 9.10 4.81 39.16
C ALA A 101 8.23 6.03 39.49
N ILE A 102 8.85 7.13 39.94
CA ILE A 102 8.16 8.41 40.18
C ILE A 102 7.66 9.01 38.85
N LYS A 103 8.51 9.04 37.81
CA LYS A 103 8.14 9.61 36.49
C LYS A 103 6.92 8.93 35.87
N PHE A 104 6.87 7.60 35.92
CA PHE A 104 5.82 6.79 35.30
C PHE A 104 4.74 6.34 36.30
N GLN A 105 4.82 6.77 37.56
CA GLN A 105 3.90 6.41 38.66
C GLN A 105 3.69 4.89 38.75
N SER A 106 4.77 4.13 38.62
CA SER A 106 4.76 2.66 38.59
C SER A 106 5.73 2.09 39.63
N SER A 107 5.18 1.47 40.68
CA SER A 107 5.95 0.77 41.70
C SER A 107 6.69 -0.46 41.14
N ASP A 108 6.21 -1.05 40.05
CA ASP A 108 6.80 -2.24 39.42
C ASP A 108 8.22 -1.99 38.91
N ILE A 109 8.54 -0.77 38.52
CA ILE A 109 9.89 -0.39 38.10
C ILE A 109 10.89 -0.55 39.27
N LEU A 110 10.44 -0.26 40.50
CA LEU A 110 11.27 -0.33 41.69
C LEU A 110 11.32 -1.73 42.27
N LEU A 111 10.18 -2.42 42.33
CA LEU A 111 10.01 -3.65 43.14
C LEU A 111 10.16 -4.94 42.33
N SER A 112 10.10 -4.89 40.99
CA SER A 112 10.15 -6.09 40.17
C SER A 112 11.55 -6.67 40.04
N ASP A 113 11.70 -7.95 40.31
CA ASP A 113 12.93 -8.73 40.06
C ASP A 113 13.24 -8.89 38.55
N ALA A 114 12.26 -8.57 37.69
CA ALA A 114 12.45 -8.56 36.24
C ALA A 114 13.31 -7.36 35.76
N VAL A 115 13.52 -6.35 36.62
CA VAL A 115 14.44 -5.23 36.34
C VAL A 115 15.81 -5.65 36.87
N ARG A 116 16.72 -5.99 35.97
CA ARG A 116 18.02 -6.59 36.27
C ARG A 116 19.17 -5.64 35.94
N GLU A 117 20.38 -6.05 36.31
CA GLU A 117 21.59 -5.34 35.87
C GLU A 117 21.67 -5.29 34.36
N GLY A 118 21.93 -4.11 33.79
CA GLY A 118 21.96 -3.89 32.35
C GLY A 118 20.60 -3.64 31.69
N SER A 119 19.47 -3.70 32.44
CA SER A 119 18.17 -3.35 31.93
C SER A 119 18.11 -1.87 31.53
N GLN A 120 17.43 -1.60 30.43
CA GLN A 120 17.17 -0.26 29.88
C GLN A 120 15.68 0.05 29.94
N ILE A 121 15.32 1.31 30.11
CA ILE A 121 13.96 1.79 29.97
C ILE A 121 13.80 2.53 28.64
N LEU A 122 12.94 2.00 27.78
CA LEU A 122 12.56 2.64 26.52
C LEU A 122 11.32 3.49 26.77
N TYR A 123 11.35 4.75 26.39
CA TYR A 123 10.22 5.67 26.46
C TYR A 123 10.27 6.68 25.31
N GLU A 124 9.25 7.52 25.16
CA GLU A 124 9.08 8.33 23.95
C GLU A 124 9.15 7.45 22.69
N ARG A 125 8.36 6.38 22.69
CA ARG A 125 8.47 5.31 21.73
C ARG A 125 7.73 5.60 20.42
N ASN A 126 6.83 6.59 20.41
CA ASN A 126 6.16 7.03 19.21
C ASN A 126 7.15 7.79 18.29
N PRO A 127 7.32 7.38 17.01
CA PRO A 127 8.25 8.01 16.09
C PRO A 127 8.02 9.52 15.89
N LEU A 128 6.77 9.97 15.86
CA LEU A 128 6.44 11.39 15.71
C LEU A 128 6.90 12.20 16.92
N ASP A 129 6.67 11.68 18.12
CA ASP A 129 7.07 12.38 19.36
C ASP A 129 8.58 12.44 19.49
N ARG A 130 9.28 11.40 19.03
CA ARG A 130 10.76 11.42 18.99
C ARG A 130 11.27 12.51 18.07
N VAL A 131 10.73 12.63 16.86
CA VAL A 131 11.14 13.69 15.92
C VAL A 131 10.83 15.07 16.49
N ARG A 132 9.63 15.27 17.09
CA ARG A 132 9.25 16.54 17.75
C ARG A 132 10.19 16.93 18.87
N LYS A 133 10.70 15.94 19.64
CA LYS A 133 11.63 16.20 20.75
C LYS A 133 13.05 16.47 20.28
N VAL A 134 13.48 15.82 19.22
CA VAL A 134 14.80 16.06 18.62
C VAL A 134 14.85 17.41 17.90
N ALA A 135 13.76 17.78 17.20
CA ALA A 135 13.65 19.01 16.44
C ALA A 135 12.34 19.76 16.75
N PRO A 136 12.20 20.36 17.96
CA PRO A 136 10.96 21.02 18.39
C PRO A 136 10.60 22.28 17.59
N TYR A 137 11.51 22.76 16.75
CA TYR A 137 11.32 23.87 15.84
C TYR A 137 10.66 23.46 14.50
N LEU A 138 10.48 22.17 14.26
CA LEU A 138 9.81 21.65 13.07
C LEU A 138 8.34 21.29 13.38
N SER A 139 7.47 21.51 12.41
CA SER A 139 6.15 20.90 12.38
C SER A 139 6.25 19.52 11.71
N VAL A 140 5.62 18.50 12.29
CA VAL A 140 5.77 17.10 11.87
C VAL A 140 4.49 16.63 11.20
N ASP A 141 4.61 15.97 10.03
CA ASP A 141 3.50 15.36 9.29
C ASP A 141 2.77 14.33 10.16
N SER A 142 1.46 14.23 10.02
CA SER A 142 0.61 13.34 10.81
C SER A 142 0.67 11.88 10.35
N LYS A 143 1.25 11.58 9.19
CA LYS A 143 1.24 10.28 8.51
C LYS A 143 2.64 9.68 8.31
N PRO A 144 3.31 9.23 9.38
CA PRO A 144 4.56 8.49 9.25
C PRO A 144 4.29 7.13 8.60
N TYR A 145 5.27 6.58 7.93
CA TYR A 145 5.14 5.27 7.29
C TYR A 145 6.41 4.44 7.46
N PRO A 146 6.26 3.11 7.62
CA PRO A 146 7.41 2.22 7.77
C PRO A 146 7.99 1.84 6.41
N ALA A 147 9.31 1.58 6.39
CA ALA A 147 10.03 1.00 5.27
C ALA A 147 11.11 0.04 5.79
N ILE A 148 11.44 -0.98 5.01
CA ILE A 148 12.59 -1.85 5.31
C ILE A 148 13.79 -1.28 4.54
N VAL A 149 14.73 -0.71 5.28
CA VAL A 149 15.94 -0.09 4.74
C VAL A 149 17.15 -0.71 5.41
N ASN A 150 18.09 -1.26 4.63
CA ASN A 150 19.30 -1.91 5.15
C ASN A 150 19.00 -2.96 6.23
N ASN A 151 18.03 -3.84 5.98
CA ASN A 151 17.58 -4.91 6.88
C ASN A 151 17.03 -4.43 8.23
N ARG A 152 16.60 -3.18 8.32
CA ARG A 152 15.97 -2.57 9.50
C ARG A 152 14.67 -1.91 9.15
N VAL A 153 13.68 -2.01 10.03
CA VAL A 153 12.46 -1.22 9.90
C VAL A 153 12.76 0.22 10.31
N GLN A 154 12.55 1.14 9.38
CA GLN A 154 12.71 2.59 9.59
C GLN A 154 11.34 3.26 9.42
N TRP A 155 10.97 4.10 10.37
CA TRP A 155 9.86 5.04 10.20
C TRP A 155 10.36 6.25 9.44
N ILE A 156 9.70 6.56 8.33
CA ILE A 156 9.98 7.79 7.58
C ILE A 156 8.93 8.83 7.99
N VAL A 157 9.41 10.01 8.37
CA VAL A 157 8.60 11.10 8.93
C VAL A 157 8.91 12.37 8.18
N ASP A 158 7.91 13.00 7.60
CA ASP A 158 8.04 14.30 6.98
C ASP A 158 7.97 15.41 8.02
N ALA A 159 8.78 16.44 7.84
CA ALA A 159 8.78 17.59 8.74
C ALA A 159 8.92 18.90 7.96
N TYR A 160 8.32 19.94 8.52
CA TYR A 160 8.14 21.23 7.88
C TYR A 160 8.80 22.35 8.69
N THR A 161 9.39 23.27 7.98
CA THR A 161 9.67 24.62 8.49
C THR A 161 8.44 25.47 8.27
N THR A 162 8.08 26.26 9.25
CA THR A 162 6.90 27.14 9.22
C THR A 162 7.23 28.53 9.75
N SER A 163 6.48 29.53 9.28
CA SER A 163 6.53 30.90 9.77
C SER A 163 5.16 31.56 9.65
N ASP A 164 4.87 32.51 10.51
CA ASP A 164 3.72 33.43 10.46
C ASP A 164 4.14 34.85 10.02
N GLN A 165 5.42 35.05 9.70
CA GLN A 165 6.03 36.35 9.42
C GLN A 165 6.35 36.59 7.94
N PHE A 166 5.87 35.72 7.01
CA PHE A 166 6.15 35.90 5.59
C PHE A 166 5.36 37.12 5.06
N PRO A 167 6.03 38.11 4.43
CA PRO A 167 5.36 39.33 4.01
C PRO A 167 4.35 39.09 2.89
N TYR A 168 3.23 39.82 2.94
CA TYR A 168 2.14 39.80 1.94
C TYR A 168 1.46 38.44 1.71
N ALA A 169 1.65 37.46 2.59
CA ALA A 169 1.00 36.17 2.51
C ALA A 169 -0.15 36.07 3.51
N GLN A 170 -1.26 35.50 3.07
CA GLN A 170 -2.41 35.23 3.92
C GLN A 170 -2.10 34.10 4.89
N GLY A 171 -2.32 34.29 6.18
CA GLY A 171 -2.24 33.24 7.18
C GLY A 171 -3.46 32.32 7.12
N SER A 172 -3.22 31.03 7.32
CA SER A 172 -4.26 30.01 7.53
C SER A 172 -3.92 29.13 8.72
N SER A 173 -4.94 28.61 9.41
CA SER A 173 -4.71 27.63 10.47
C SER A 173 -4.36 26.27 9.83
N GLN A 174 -3.33 25.61 10.33
CA GLN A 174 -2.99 24.26 9.90
C GLN A 174 -4.11 23.25 10.20
N ASP A 175 -4.88 23.49 11.26
CA ASP A 175 -5.96 22.58 11.69
C ASP A 175 -7.09 22.44 10.65
N SER A 176 -7.28 23.43 9.78
CA SER A 176 -8.29 23.36 8.73
C SER A 176 -7.87 22.54 7.52
N ALA A 177 -6.58 22.26 7.37
CA ALA A 177 -6.02 21.56 6.22
C ALA A 177 -5.39 20.20 6.57
N THR A 178 -5.01 19.98 7.84
CA THR A 178 -4.37 18.75 8.31
C THR A 178 -5.31 17.98 9.25
N ALA A 179 -5.19 16.65 9.25
CA ALA A 179 -5.91 15.82 10.23
C ALA A 179 -5.45 16.14 11.65
N ALA A 180 -6.41 16.27 12.58
CA ALA A 180 -6.20 16.63 13.97
C ALA A 180 -5.04 15.86 14.62
N GLY A 181 -3.97 16.55 14.96
CA GLY A 181 -2.78 15.96 15.61
C GLY A 181 -1.49 16.74 15.44
N ALA A 182 -1.38 17.55 14.42
CA ALA A 182 -0.24 18.43 14.26
C ALA A 182 -0.42 19.69 15.12
N GLN A 183 0.50 19.91 16.00
CA GLN A 183 0.72 21.05 16.89
C GLN A 183 -0.28 22.22 16.83
N ARG A 184 -0.69 22.67 18.01
CA ARG A 184 -1.63 23.77 18.33
C ARG A 184 -1.73 24.87 17.27
N SER A 185 -2.97 25.18 16.90
CA SER A 185 -3.40 26.19 15.94
C SER A 185 -2.63 27.52 16.04
N LYS A 186 -1.52 27.61 15.32
CA LYS A 186 -0.96 28.90 14.93
C LYS A 186 -1.33 29.12 13.48
N SER A 187 -1.84 30.29 13.17
CA SER A 187 -1.92 30.74 11.80
C SER A 187 -0.51 30.77 11.23
N VAL A 188 -0.26 30.04 10.15
CA VAL A 188 1.00 30.05 9.42
C VAL A 188 0.77 30.61 8.02
N ASN A 189 1.74 31.32 7.48
CA ASN A 189 1.70 31.86 6.14
C ASN A 189 2.91 31.47 5.29
N TYR A 190 3.75 30.59 5.82
CA TYR A 190 4.88 29.97 5.16
C TYR A 190 5.04 28.53 5.63
N ILE A 191 5.15 27.59 4.70
CA ILE A 191 5.43 26.19 4.99
C ILE A 191 6.24 25.55 3.87
N ARG A 192 7.29 24.79 4.21
CA ARG A 192 8.06 23.98 3.28
C ARG A 192 8.36 22.62 3.87
N ASN A 193 8.32 21.56 3.05
CA ASN A 193 8.80 20.23 3.44
C ASN A 193 10.33 20.19 3.38
N SER A 194 10.96 20.78 4.36
CA SER A 194 12.40 21.00 4.38
C SER A 194 13.21 19.88 5.01
N VAL A 195 12.55 18.99 5.75
CA VAL A 195 13.22 17.88 6.43
C VAL A 195 12.48 16.57 6.23
N LYS A 196 13.24 15.51 5.96
CA LYS A 196 12.81 14.11 6.10
C LYS A 196 13.54 13.54 7.30
N ALA A 197 12.82 12.88 8.18
CA ALA A 197 13.41 12.21 9.34
C ALA A 197 13.24 10.70 9.21
N THR A 198 14.20 9.94 9.72
CA THR A 198 14.05 8.50 9.94
C THR A 198 14.15 8.21 11.41
N VAL A 199 13.33 7.25 11.88
CA VAL A 199 13.39 6.71 13.24
C VAL A 199 13.55 5.21 13.13
N ASP A 200 14.64 4.67 13.63
CA ASP A 200 14.85 3.23 13.65
C ASP A 200 13.86 2.56 14.61
N ALA A 201 13.15 1.55 14.12
CA ALA A 201 12.11 0.89 14.90
C ALA A 201 12.65 0.00 16.02
N TYR A 202 13.92 -0.42 15.95
CA TYR A 202 14.56 -1.27 16.96
C TYR A 202 15.18 -0.45 18.10
N ASP A 203 16.04 0.54 17.78
CA ASP A 203 16.77 1.30 18.80
C ASP A 203 16.29 2.75 19.00
N GLY A 204 15.36 3.21 18.14
CA GLY A 204 14.76 4.54 18.23
C GLY A 204 15.68 5.69 17.83
N SER A 205 16.81 5.44 17.20
CA SER A 205 17.70 6.49 16.72
C SER A 205 17.00 7.34 15.66
N VAL A 206 17.19 8.65 15.75
CA VAL A 206 16.58 9.64 14.85
C VAL A 206 17.66 10.25 13.98
N THR A 207 17.45 10.24 12.67
CA THR A 207 18.29 10.98 11.72
C THR A 207 17.43 11.99 10.97
N LEU A 208 17.87 13.25 10.93
CA LEU A 208 17.22 14.32 10.19
C LEU A 208 18.01 14.60 8.91
N TYR A 209 17.31 14.71 7.78
CA TYR A 209 17.90 15.03 6.47
C TYR A 209 17.30 16.33 5.93
N ALA A 210 18.16 17.29 5.58
CA ALA A 210 17.77 18.48 4.86
C ALA A 210 17.26 18.08 3.47
N TRP A 211 15.95 18.09 3.30
CA TRP A 211 15.29 17.73 2.05
C TRP A 211 15.25 18.90 1.06
N ASP A 212 15.01 20.11 1.58
CA ASP A 212 15.11 21.36 0.85
C ASP A 212 16.27 22.19 1.41
N GLU A 213 17.44 22.01 0.81
CA GLU A 213 18.66 22.69 1.23
C GLU A 213 18.63 24.21 0.92
N GLU A 214 17.67 24.66 0.09
CA GLU A 214 17.53 26.08 -0.25
C GLU A 214 16.59 26.85 0.69
N ASP A 215 15.91 26.15 1.61
CA ASP A 215 15.01 26.80 2.56
C ASP A 215 15.78 27.72 3.53
N PRO A 216 15.50 29.04 3.52
CA PRO A 216 16.19 29.99 4.41
C PRO A 216 15.89 29.76 5.90
N VAL A 217 14.69 29.26 6.24
CA VAL A 217 14.31 28.97 7.62
C VAL A 217 15.08 27.75 8.13
N LEU A 218 15.23 26.72 7.30
CA LEU A 218 16.06 25.56 7.66
C LEU A 218 17.54 25.97 7.83
N LYS A 219 18.08 26.79 6.90
CA LYS A 219 19.46 27.31 7.01
C LYS A 219 19.67 28.07 8.32
N ALA A 220 18.70 28.88 8.74
CA ALA A 220 18.77 29.58 10.03
C ALA A 220 18.83 28.59 11.21
N TRP A 221 18.00 27.56 11.22
CA TRP A 221 18.02 26.53 12.26
C TRP A 221 19.31 25.69 12.26
N GLN A 222 19.86 25.36 11.09
CA GLN A 222 21.16 24.70 10.98
C GLN A 222 22.30 25.57 11.55
N GLY A 223 22.20 26.89 11.47
CA GLY A 223 23.12 27.81 12.13
C GLY A 223 23.01 27.79 13.66
N VAL A 224 21.78 27.59 14.20
CA VAL A 224 21.54 27.49 15.65
C VAL A 224 21.97 26.11 16.19
N PHE A 225 21.69 25.04 15.43
CA PHE A 225 21.96 23.65 15.81
C PHE A 225 22.86 22.96 14.77
N PRO A 226 24.15 23.33 14.69
CA PRO A 226 25.05 22.78 13.68
C PRO A 226 25.22 21.26 13.83
N GLY A 227 25.25 20.55 12.71
CA GLY A 227 25.49 19.11 12.66
C GLY A 227 24.29 18.23 13.05
N THR A 228 23.13 18.81 13.38
CA THR A 228 21.94 18.02 13.75
C THR A 228 21.17 17.52 12.52
N VAL A 229 21.26 18.20 11.40
CA VAL A 229 20.55 17.87 10.16
C VAL A 229 21.60 17.56 9.08
N LYS A 230 21.57 16.33 8.56
CA LYS A 230 22.43 15.86 7.48
C LYS A 230 21.90 16.33 6.12
N SER A 231 22.74 16.32 5.09
CA SER A 231 22.27 16.53 3.72
C SER A 231 21.43 15.32 3.25
N TYR A 232 20.39 15.54 2.43
CA TYR A 232 19.67 14.44 1.78
C TYR A 232 20.58 13.60 0.89
N ARG A 233 21.71 14.16 0.46
CA ARG A 233 22.73 13.46 -0.33
C ARG A 233 23.42 12.32 0.44
N GLU A 234 23.25 12.27 1.74
CA GLU A 234 23.72 11.17 2.58
C GLU A 234 22.70 10.01 2.67
N MET A 235 21.51 10.18 2.09
CA MET A 235 20.55 9.08 1.97
C MET A 235 21.06 8.05 0.95
N ASN A 236 21.02 6.76 1.32
CA ASN A 236 21.28 5.70 0.37
C ASN A 236 20.10 5.50 -0.61
N ALA A 237 20.34 4.80 -1.70
CA ALA A 237 19.34 4.53 -2.74
C ALA A 237 18.11 3.80 -2.19
N SER A 238 18.30 2.86 -1.26
CA SER A 238 17.21 2.12 -0.62
C SER A 238 16.27 3.06 0.14
N LEU A 239 16.80 3.93 1.02
CA LEU A 239 15.99 4.91 1.74
C LEU A 239 15.30 5.89 0.77
N MET A 240 16.04 6.41 -0.20
CA MET A 240 15.53 7.36 -1.19
C MET A 240 14.34 6.79 -1.99
N SER A 241 14.39 5.50 -2.34
CA SER A 241 13.32 4.82 -3.09
C SER A 241 12.02 4.65 -2.29
N HIS A 242 12.08 4.73 -0.97
CA HIS A 242 10.91 4.64 -0.10
C HIS A 242 10.31 6.00 0.28
N VAL A 243 10.98 7.11 -0.06
CA VAL A 243 10.45 8.45 0.20
C VAL A 243 9.20 8.71 -0.63
N ARG A 244 8.14 9.20 0.05
CA ARG A 244 6.85 9.54 -0.56
C ARG A 244 6.61 11.05 -0.55
N TYR A 245 5.60 11.51 -1.30
CA TYR A 245 5.12 12.88 -1.19
C TYR A 245 4.32 13.07 0.12
N PRO A 246 4.56 14.13 0.92
CA PRO A 246 3.94 14.26 2.25
C PRO A 246 2.45 14.57 2.17
N THR A 247 1.66 13.86 2.98
CA THR A 247 0.20 13.93 2.95
C THR A 247 -0.33 15.28 3.45
N ASP A 248 0.22 15.81 4.55
CA ASP A 248 -0.27 17.07 5.11
C ASP A 248 0.08 18.27 4.20
N MET A 249 1.26 18.27 3.58
CA MET A 249 1.62 19.25 2.55
C MET A 249 0.64 19.21 1.37
N PHE A 250 0.31 18.02 0.89
CA PHE A 250 -0.64 17.86 -0.21
C PHE A 250 -2.05 18.34 0.16
N ASN A 251 -2.47 18.11 1.41
CA ASN A 251 -3.75 18.61 1.92
C ASN A 251 -3.80 20.14 1.92
N ILE A 252 -2.72 20.79 2.33
CA ILE A 252 -2.60 22.26 2.28
C ILE A 252 -2.65 22.75 0.83
N GLN A 253 -1.86 22.13 -0.07
CA GLN A 253 -1.78 22.52 -1.47
C GLN A 253 -3.12 22.35 -2.20
N ARG A 254 -3.83 21.23 -2.01
CA ARG A 254 -5.14 21.03 -2.63
C ARG A 254 -6.18 22.02 -2.10
N THR A 255 -6.10 22.40 -0.82
CA THR A 255 -6.98 23.42 -0.23
C THR A 255 -6.68 24.81 -0.83
N MET A 256 -5.41 25.14 -1.02
CA MET A 256 -5.02 26.40 -1.68
C MET A 256 -5.49 26.44 -3.14
N LEU A 257 -5.34 25.34 -3.89
CA LEU A 257 -5.75 25.23 -5.28
C LEU A 257 -7.26 25.43 -5.48
N ASN A 258 -8.11 25.20 -4.48
CA ASN A 258 -9.55 25.47 -4.57
C ASN A 258 -9.86 26.88 -5.09
N LYS A 259 -9.05 27.86 -4.73
CA LYS A 259 -9.21 29.26 -5.16
C LYS A 259 -8.07 29.73 -6.06
N TYR A 260 -6.82 29.33 -5.79
CA TYR A 260 -5.64 29.86 -6.47
C TYR A 260 -5.38 29.26 -7.85
N HIS A 261 -6.21 28.35 -8.36
CA HIS A 261 -6.21 27.95 -9.77
C HIS A 261 -6.84 29.04 -10.67
N VAL A 262 -7.68 29.92 -10.10
CA VAL A 262 -8.31 31.03 -10.83
C VAL A 262 -7.27 32.10 -11.16
N THR A 263 -7.01 32.29 -12.45
CA THR A 263 -5.98 33.24 -12.95
C THR A 263 -6.54 34.61 -13.28
N ASN A 264 -7.85 34.74 -13.48
CA ASN A 264 -8.50 36.03 -13.74
C ASN A 264 -8.74 36.77 -12.41
N ALA A 265 -8.24 37.99 -12.29
CA ALA A 265 -8.33 38.78 -11.07
C ALA A 265 -9.77 39.13 -10.66
N ASN A 266 -10.65 39.40 -11.62
CA ASN A 266 -12.05 39.72 -11.34
C ASN A 266 -12.81 38.49 -10.84
N SER A 267 -12.64 37.34 -11.51
CA SER A 267 -13.22 36.06 -11.10
C SER A 267 -12.69 35.62 -9.72
N PHE A 268 -11.39 35.81 -9.47
CA PHE A 268 -10.79 35.52 -8.18
C PHE A 268 -11.40 36.36 -7.06
N TYR A 269 -11.58 37.66 -7.30
CA TYR A 269 -12.17 38.58 -6.32
C TYR A 269 -13.65 38.29 -6.10
N ALA A 270 -14.41 38.03 -7.17
CA ALA A 270 -15.82 37.70 -7.11
C ALA A 270 -16.09 36.33 -6.45
N GLY A 271 -15.07 35.48 -6.36
CA GLY A 271 -15.23 34.10 -5.90
C GLY A 271 -15.89 33.19 -6.94
N ASP A 272 -15.87 33.63 -8.21
CA ASP A 272 -16.32 32.81 -9.33
C ASP A 272 -15.34 31.64 -9.55
N ASP A 273 -15.89 30.50 -9.93
CA ASP A 273 -15.09 29.31 -10.26
C ASP A 273 -14.26 28.73 -9.09
N VAL A 274 -14.66 28.98 -7.87
CA VAL A 274 -14.02 28.35 -6.70
C VAL A 274 -14.37 26.86 -6.67
N TRP A 275 -13.37 26.03 -6.41
CA TRP A 275 -13.53 24.57 -6.30
C TRP A 275 -13.67 24.16 -4.82
N SER A 276 -14.09 22.92 -4.64
CA SER A 276 -14.07 22.25 -3.36
C SER A 276 -13.61 20.79 -3.52
N ILE A 277 -13.15 20.22 -2.41
CA ILE A 277 -12.85 18.80 -2.35
C ILE A 277 -14.17 18.07 -2.09
N PRO A 278 -14.53 17.05 -2.88
CA PRO A 278 -15.76 16.31 -2.67
C PRO A 278 -15.76 15.58 -1.32
N ASN A 279 -16.94 15.45 -0.72
CA ASN A 279 -17.11 14.60 0.45
C ASN A 279 -17.02 13.12 0.05
N ASP A 280 -16.56 12.29 1.00
CA ASP A 280 -16.50 10.85 0.83
C ASP A 280 -17.92 10.28 0.74
N PRO A 281 -18.31 9.71 -0.42
CA PRO A 281 -19.67 9.21 -0.61
C PRO A 281 -19.92 7.86 0.07
N THR A 282 -18.89 7.26 0.69
CA THR A 282 -18.97 5.95 1.33
C THR A 282 -19.32 6.02 2.81
N ASN A 283 -19.35 7.21 3.38
CA ASN A 283 -19.71 7.43 4.78
C ASN A 283 -20.63 8.65 4.95
N ASP A 284 -21.43 8.62 6.02
CA ASP A 284 -22.42 9.66 6.32
C ASP A 284 -21.82 10.87 7.09
N ARG A 285 -20.51 10.94 7.27
CA ARG A 285 -19.86 11.95 8.12
C ARG A 285 -19.59 13.27 7.43
N ASN A 286 -19.94 13.42 6.16
CA ASN A 286 -19.67 14.61 5.34
C ASN A 286 -18.21 15.08 5.41
N GLN A 287 -17.27 14.15 5.48
CA GLN A 287 -15.85 14.44 5.51
C GLN A 287 -15.29 14.48 4.10
N PRO A 288 -14.39 15.41 3.79
CA PRO A 288 -13.70 15.42 2.51
C PRO A 288 -12.97 14.11 2.23
N ILE A 289 -12.97 13.65 0.97
CA ILE A 289 -12.20 12.49 0.55
C ILE A 289 -10.73 12.70 0.91
N SER A 290 -10.16 11.73 1.64
CA SER A 290 -8.73 11.72 1.92
C SER A 290 -7.94 11.48 0.63
N PRO A 291 -6.79 12.14 0.43
CA PRO A 291 -5.92 11.83 -0.69
C PRO A 291 -5.38 10.41 -0.53
N TYR A 292 -5.13 9.74 -1.65
CA TYR A 292 -4.61 8.37 -1.66
C TYR A 292 -3.48 8.20 -2.68
N TYR A 293 -2.56 7.30 -2.36
CA TYR A 293 -1.45 6.97 -3.23
C TYR A 293 -1.85 5.93 -4.26
N LEU A 294 -1.45 6.17 -5.49
CA LEU A 294 -1.59 5.25 -6.62
C LEU A 294 -0.35 5.29 -7.50
N SER A 295 -0.05 4.17 -8.15
CA SER A 295 0.81 4.19 -9.34
C SER A 295 -0.08 4.42 -10.54
N LEU A 296 0.02 5.60 -11.15
CA LEU A 296 -0.77 5.97 -12.31
C LEU A 296 0.06 6.73 -13.34
N GLN A 297 -0.35 6.59 -14.60
CA GLN A 297 0.21 7.36 -15.71
C GLN A 297 -0.72 8.52 -16.01
N MET A 298 -0.29 9.74 -15.70
CA MET A 298 -1.04 10.94 -16.05
C MET A 298 -0.98 11.18 -17.57
N PRO A 299 -2.01 11.80 -18.17
CA PRO A 299 -1.98 12.17 -19.57
C PRO A 299 -0.73 12.96 -19.93
N GLY A 300 0.02 12.50 -20.93
CA GLY A 300 1.29 13.09 -21.35
C GLY A 300 2.54 12.56 -20.62
N ASP A 301 2.40 11.67 -19.63
CA ASP A 301 3.54 10.96 -19.05
C ASP A 301 3.95 9.75 -19.90
N SER A 302 5.24 9.47 -19.94
CA SER A 302 5.79 8.30 -20.63
C SER A 302 5.69 7.00 -19.80
N ARG A 303 5.49 7.11 -18.49
CA ARG A 303 5.40 5.98 -17.55
C ARG A 303 4.48 6.30 -16.38
N ALA A 304 4.07 5.26 -15.67
CA ALA A 304 3.37 5.43 -14.41
C ALA A 304 4.32 5.91 -13.30
N HIS A 305 3.81 6.78 -12.42
CA HIS A 305 4.49 7.27 -11.24
C HIS A 305 3.68 6.98 -9.99
N PHE A 306 4.35 6.66 -8.89
CA PHE A 306 3.71 6.57 -7.59
C PHE A 306 3.31 7.99 -7.15
N SER A 307 2.03 8.27 -7.13
CA SER A 307 1.52 9.63 -6.96
C SER A 307 0.48 9.71 -5.86
N LEU A 308 0.45 10.83 -5.16
CA LEU A 308 -0.63 11.17 -4.23
C LEU A 308 -1.69 11.97 -5.00
N THR A 309 -2.95 11.59 -4.90
CA THR A 309 -4.00 12.09 -5.79
C THR A 309 -5.22 12.63 -5.06
N THR A 310 -5.91 13.57 -5.69
CA THR A 310 -7.20 14.11 -5.24
C THR A 310 -8.02 14.61 -6.42
N THR A 311 -9.32 14.80 -6.19
CA THR A 311 -10.27 15.33 -7.16
C THR A 311 -10.86 16.65 -6.67
N PHE A 312 -11.36 17.46 -7.62
CA PHE A 312 -12.04 18.72 -7.35
C PHE A 312 -13.40 18.76 -8.03
N ILE A 313 -14.36 19.33 -7.32
CA ILE A 313 -15.72 19.64 -7.80
C ILE A 313 -15.96 21.14 -7.63
N PRO A 314 -16.98 21.73 -8.30
CA PRO A 314 -17.36 23.11 -8.03
C PRO A 314 -17.71 23.29 -6.56
N GLN A 315 -17.48 24.49 -6.03
CA GLN A 315 -17.85 24.83 -4.67
C GLN A 315 -19.34 24.54 -4.45
N GLN A 316 -19.61 23.75 -3.42
CA GLN A 316 -20.99 23.42 -3.03
C GLN A 316 -21.62 24.60 -2.28
N SER A 317 -22.86 24.90 -2.59
CA SER A 317 -23.69 25.86 -1.87
C SER A 317 -25.15 25.38 -1.89
N ASP A 318 -26.03 25.99 -1.13
CA ASP A 318 -27.45 25.66 -1.12
C ASP A 318 -28.10 25.76 -2.51
N SER A 319 -27.57 26.65 -3.36
CA SER A 319 -28.02 26.85 -4.75
C SER A 319 -27.25 26.01 -5.78
N ASN A 320 -26.12 25.40 -5.41
CA ASN A 320 -25.28 24.62 -6.30
C ASN A 320 -24.80 23.33 -5.63
N SER A 321 -25.52 22.25 -5.86
CA SER A 321 -25.19 20.90 -5.37
C SER A 321 -24.60 19.99 -6.45
N ARG A 322 -24.07 20.57 -7.54
CA ARG A 322 -23.54 19.79 -8.66
C ARG A 322 -22.30 19.03 -8.25
N ASN A 323 -22.37 17.71 -8.27
CA ASN A 323 -21.25 16.81 -8.02
C ASN A 323 -20.64 16.34 -9.35
N VAL A 324 -20.12 17.30 -10.12
CA VAL A 324 -19.40 17.08 -11.38
C VAL A 324 -17.91 17.32 -11.16
N MET A 325 -17.05 16.59 -11.83
CA MET A 325 -15.61 16.73 -11.65
C MET A 325 -15.08 17.91 -12.47
N TYR A 326 -14.30 18.77 -11.83
CA TYR A 326 -13.65 19.91 -12.46
C TYR A 326 -12.15 19.73 -12.59
N GLY A 327 -11.53 18.97 -11.73
CA GLY A 327 -10.11 18.74 -11.77
C GLY A 327 -9.66 17.45 -11.09
N PHE A 328 -8.51 16.95 -11.52
CA PHE A 328 -7.79 15.83 -10.90
C PHE A 328 -6.34 16.24 -10.71
N LEU A 329 -5.86 16.17 -9.48
CA LEU A 329 -4.49 16.54 -9.11
C LEU A 329 -3.69 15.31 -8.72
N ALA A 330 -2.47 15.19 -9.24
CA ALA A 330 -1.49 14.19 -8.86
C ALA A 330 -0.17 14.85 -8.47
N ALA A 331 0.40 14.46 -7.33
CA ALA A 331 1.74 14.82 -6.90
C ALA A 331 2.68 13.62 -7.05
N ASN A 332 3.74 13.75 -7.82
CA ASN A 332 4.70 12.67 -8.02
C ASN A 332 5.48 12.41 -6.72
N GLY A 333 5.39 11.19 -6.20
CA GLY A 333 6.04 10.75 -4.97
C GLY A 333 7.33 9.95 -5.19
N ASP A 334 7.73 9.68 -6.43
CA ASP A 334 8.93 8.90 -6.75
C ASP A 334 10.20 9.73 -6.53
N ALA A 335 10.87 9.54 -5.41
CA ALA A 335 12.11 10.27 -5.10
C ALA A 335 13.37 9.52 -5.56
N GLY A 336 13.35 8.19 -5.61
CA GLY A 336 14.52 7.38 -5.92
C GLY A 336 14.91 7.37 -7.39
N THR A 337 16.23 7.43 -7.65
CA THR A 337 16.84 7.23 -8.97
C THR A 337 17.59 5.90 -9.08
N GLY A 338 17.67 5.14 -7.97
CA GLY A 338 18.52 3.94 -7.84
C GLY A 338 19.96 4.24 -7.45
N LYS A 339 20.32 5.50 -7.19
CA LYS A 339 21.66 5.92 -6.78
C LYS A 339 21.62 6.61 -5.41
N ASP A 340 22.70 6.43 -4.65
CA ASP A 340 22.86 7.10 -3.37
C ASP A 340 22.93 8.62 -3.54
N GLY A 341 22.23 9.34 -2.68
CA GLY A 341 22.26 10.80 -2.63
C GLY A 341 21.64 11.52 -3.83
N GLU A 342 21.06 10.80 -4.78
CA GLU A 342 20.46 11.39 -5.98
C GLU A 342 18.93 11.32 -5.89
N ARG A 343 18.29 12.50 -5.93
CA ARG A 343 16.82 12.63 -5.93
C ARG A 343 16.31 12.84 -7.35
N SER A 344 15.21 12.18 -7.69
CA SER A 344 14.51 12.35 -8.96
C SER A 344 14.10 13.81 -9.18
N ALA A 345 14.39 14.34 -10.37
CA ALA A 345 13.97 15.69 -10.77
C ALA A 345 12.44 15.83 -10.91
N ASP A 346 11.73 14.71 -11.03
CA ASP A 346 10.28 14.69 -11.15
C ASP A 346 9.56 14.57 -9.80
N TYR A 347 10.29 14.28 -8.72
CA TYR A 347 9.72 14.23 -7.37
C TYR A 347 9.08 15.58 -7.00
N GLY A 348 7.87 15.50 -6.48
CA GLY A 348 7.13 16.65 -5.98
C GLY A 348 6.47 17.50 -7.08
N LYS A 349 6.58 17.13 -8.36
CA LYS A 349 5.82 17.80 -9.42
C LYS A 349 4.33 17.57 -9.22
N LEU A 350 3.59 18.67 -9.13
CA LEU A 350 2.13 18.68 -9.11
C LEU A 350 1.62 18.78 -10.55
N ARG A 351 0.74 17.86 -10.93
CA ARG A 351 0.09 17.85 -12.24
C ARG A 351 -1.42 17.95 -12.06
N LEU A 352 -1.99 19.03 -12.53
CA LEU A 352 -3.43 19.27 -12.52
C LEU A 352 -4.00 18.96 -13.91
N LEU A 353 -4.94 18.03 -13.96
CA LEU A 353 -5.80 17.79 -15.10
C LEU A 353 -7.09 18.58 -14.90
N GLU A 354 -7.24 19.68 -15.62
CA GLU A 354 -8.46 20.46 -15.66
C GLU A 354 -9.41 19.88 -16.68
N LEU A 355 -10.66 19.62 -16.28
CA LEU A 355 -11.67 19.00 -17.14
C LEU A 355 -12.48 20.06 -17.86
N PRO A 356 -12.80 19.85 -19.17
CA PRO A 356 -13.59 20.79 -19.94
C PRO A 356 -15.00 20.96 -19.35
N ARG A 357 -15.46 22.20 -19.21
CA ARG A 357 -16.81 22.52 -18.72
C ARG A 357 -17.92 22.09 -19.67
N SER A 358 -17.57 21.83 -20.93
CA SER A 358 -18.49 21.31 -21.95
C SER A 358 -18.82 19.83 -21.79
N SER A 359 -18.02 19.07 -21.08
CA SER A 359 -18.25 17.65 -20.81
C SER A 359 -18.65 17.46 -19.35
N VAL A 360 -19.77 16.78 -19.11
CA VAL A 360 -20.22 16.44 -17.76
C VAL A 360 -19.55 15.15 -17.34
N VAL A 361 -18.50 15.28 -16.53
CA VAL A 361 -17.84 14.11 -15.92
C VAL A 361 -18.38 13.98 -14.50
N PRO A 362 -18.95 12.82 -14.10
CA PRO A 362 -19.47 12.63 -12.75
C PRO A 362 -18.37 12.89 -11.69
N GLY A 363 -18.71 13.61 -10.61
CA GLY A 363 -17.85 13.62 -9.42
C GLY A 363 -18.05 12.35 -8.59
N PRO A 364 -17.23 12.09 -7.56
CA PRO A 364 -17.32 10.87 -6.76
C PRO A 364 -18.70 10.59 -6.16
N GLY A 365 -19.40 11.63 -5.68
CA GLY A 365 -20.76 11.48 -5.16
C GLY A 365 -21.78 11.09 -6.25
N GLN A 366 -21.64 11.63 -7.46
CA GLN A 366 -22.51 11.25 -8.57
C GLN A 366 -22.19 9.84 -9.08
N ALA A 367 -20.92 9.46 -9.11
CA ALA A 367 -20.51 8.09 -9.43
C ALA A 367 -21.09 7.07 -8.43
N GLN A 368 -21.09 7.40 -7.13
CA GLN A 368 -21.75 6.56 -6.12
C GLN A 368 -23.27 6.44 -6.37
N ASN A 369 -23.92 7.55 -6.77
CA ASN A 369 -25.34 7.50 -7.12
C ASN A 369 -25.61 6.63 -8.34
N ILE A 370 -24.73 6.65 -9.35
CA ILE A 370 -24.81 5.76 -10.51
C ILE A 370 -24.74 4.30 -10.03
N PHE A 371 -23.79 3.93 -9.17
CA PHE A 371 -23.72 2.59 -8.59
C PHE A 371 -24.97 2.19 -7.83
N ASN A 372 -25.47 3.08 -6.97
CA ASN A 372 -26.63 2.81 -6.12
C ASN A 372 -27.94 2.69 -6.91
N SER A 373 -28.06 3.37 -8.05
CA SER A 373 -29.24 3.37 -8.92
C SER A 373 -29.25 2.26 -9.97
N ASP A 374 -28.12 1.59 -10.19
CA ASP A 374 -28.06 0.44 -11.08
C ASP A 374 -28.86 -0.72 -10.51
N ALA A 375 -29.75 -1.30 -11.32
CA ALA A 375 -30.70 -2.31 -10.86
C ALA A 375 -30.02 -3.63 -10.46
N GLU A 376 -29.00 -4.04 -11.21
CA GLU A 376 -28.24 -5.27 -10.92
C GLU A 376 -27.43 -5.11 -9.65
N VAL A 377 -26.70 -4.00 -9.53
CA VAL A 377 -25.91 -3.64 -8.33
C VAL A 377 -26.82 -3.59 -7.10
N SER A 378 -27.93 -2.85 -7.18
CA SER A 378 -28.87 -2.70 -6.06
C SER A 378 -29.45 -4.03 -5.61
N ASN A 379 -29.86 -4.90 -6.54
CA ASN A 379 -30.40 -6.22 -6.21
C ASN A 379 -29.36 -7.12 -5.54
N GLN A 380 -28.14 -7.16 -6.05
CA GLN A 380 -27.06 -7.98 -5.48
C GLN A 380 -26.61 -7.47 -4.12
N LEU A 381 -26.47 -6.15 -3.93
CA LEU A 381 -26.13 -5.55 -2.63
C LEU A 381 -27.22 -5.85 -1.59
N ASN A 382 -28.50 -5.82 -1.97
CA ASN A 382 -29.61 -6.20 -1.09
C ASN A 382 -29.55 -7.68 -0.70
N LEU A 383 -29.12 -8.56 -1.59
CA LEU A 383 -28.90 -9.98 -1.26
C LEU A 383 -27.74 -10.16 -0.27
N LEU A 384 -26.63 -9.43 -0.47
CA LEU A 384 -25.47 -9.48 0.41
C LEU A 384 -25.74 -8.91 1.82
N ARG A 385 -26.74 -8.02 1.97
CA ARG A 385 -27.18 -7.44 3.25
C ARG A 385 -28.14 -8.33 4.04
N ARG A 386 -28.56 -9.47 3.49
CA ARG A 386 -29.50 -10.36 4.17
C ARG A 386 -28.84 -11.14 5.31
N GLY A 387 -29.61 -11.40 6.37
CA GLY A 387 -29.15 -12.15 7.53
C GLY A 387 -28.27 -11.33 8.47
N SER A 388 -27.20 -11.94 8.97
CA SER A 388 -26.24 -11.32 9.89
C SER A 388 -25.01 -10.72 9.17
N SER A 389 -25.19 -10.28 7.91
CA SER A 389 -24.12 -9.72 7.10
C SER A 389 -24.24 -8.19 6.98
N GLU A 390 -23.11 -7.50 7.10
CA GLU A 390 -22.97 -6.08 6.87
C GLU A 390 -22.16 -5.85 5.59
N VAL A 391 -22.66 -5.00 4.69
CA VAL A 391 -21.97 -4.62 3.45
C VAL A 391 -21.26 -3.30 3.68
N ILE A 392 -19.97 -3.27 3.42
CA ILE A 392 -19.10 -2.11 3.54
C ILE A 392 -18.61 -1.70 2.15
N ASN A 393 -18.98 -0.50 1.72
CA ASN A 393 -18.38 0.10 0.54
C ASN A 393 -16.99 0.62 0.90
N GLY A 394 -15.97 0.14 0.18
CA GLY A 394 -14.61 0.67 0.32
C GLY A 394 -14.45 2.02 -0.37
N ASN A 395 -13.26 2.61 -0.24
CA ASN A 395 -12.96 3.89 -0.85
C ASN A 395 -13.14 3.85 -2.37
N MET A 396 -13.75 4.89 -2.90
CA MET A 396 -13.89 5.07 -4.34
C MET A 396 -12.59 5.65 -4.91
N LEU A 397 -11.94 4.90 -5.79
CA LEU A 397 -10.80 5.36 -6.56
C LEU A 397 -11.29 6.03 -7.84
N THR A 398 -10.69 7.16 -8.18
CA THR A 398 -10.94 7.89 -9.42
C THR A 398 -9.65 7.95 -10.22
N LEU A 399 -9.68 7.51 -11.48
CA LEU A 399 -8.51 7.34 -12.33
C LEU A 399 -8.74 7.97 -13.71
N PRO A 400 -7.84 8.84 -14.20
CA PRO A 400 -7.88 9.32 -15.59
C PRO A 400 -7.38 8.20 -16.52
N VAL A 401 -8.26 7.68 -17.35
CA VAL A 401 -7.97 6.58 -18.30
C VAL A 401 -8.67 6.83 -19.62
N GLY A 402 -7.98 6.63 -20.73
CA GLY A 402 -8.58 6.61 -22.08
C GLY A 402 -9.36 7.87 -22.48
N GLY A 403 -8.98 9.03 -21.95
CA GLY A 403 -9.68 10.29 -22.19
C GLY A 403 -10.95 10.50 -21.37
N GLY A 404 -11.21 9.65 -20.37
CA GLY A 404 -12.32 9.74 -19.43
C GLY A 404 -11.88 9.49 -18.00
N MET A 405 -12.84 9.34 -17.09
CA MET A 405 -12.61 8.97 -15.70
C MET A 405 -13.18 7.58 -15.42
N LEU A 406 -12.34 6.74 -14.87
CA LEU A 406 -12.68 5.41 -14.37
C LEU A 406 -12.89 5.50 -12.86
N TYR A 407 -14.02 4.98 -12.38
CA TYR A 407 -14.33 4.87 -10.97
C TYR A 407 -14.27 3.40 -10.57
N VAL A 408 -13.55 3.10 -9.48
CA VAL A 408 -13.41 1.74 -8.96
C VAL A 408 -13.72 1.74 -7.46
N GLN A 409 -14.63 0.87 -7.03
CA GLN A 409 -15.01 0.76 -5.63
C GLN A 409 -15.09 -0.70 -5.22
N PRO A 410 -14.28 -1.15 -4.24
CA PRO A 410 -14.41 -2.48 -3.66
C PRO A 410 -15.61 -2.54 -2.72
N VAL A 411 -16.28 -3.69 -2.72
CA VAL A 411 -17.42 -4.00 -1.83
C VAL A 411 -17.04 -5.16 -0.94
N TYR A 412 -17.02 -4.92 0.35
CA TYR A 412 -16.69 -5.91 1.37
C TYR A 412 -17.94 -6.37 2.09
N VAL A 413 -17.90 -7.60 2.59
CA VAL A 413 -18.93 -8.16 3.47
C VAL A 413 -18.25 -8.67 4.73
N GLN A 414 -18.83 -8.35 5.87
CA GLN A 414 -18.41 -8.86 7.17
C GLN A 414 -19.61 -9.40 7.96
N SER A 415 -19.35 -10.27 8.92
CA SER A 415 -20.35 -10.70 9.88
C SER A 415 -20.68 -9.56 10.86
N SER A 416 -21.95 -9.44 11.25
CA SER A 416 -22.39 -8.52 12.31
C SER A 416 -22.05 -9.01 13.73
N GLY A 417 -21.47 -10.20 13.91
CA GLY A 417 -21.02 -10.77 15.18
C GLY A 417 -19.72 -10.15 15.71
N ASP A 418 -19.22 -10.67 16.83
CA ASP A 418 -18.04 -10.14 17.52
C ASP A 418 -16.72 -10.28 16.72
N ALA A 419 -16.60 -11.31 15.88
CA ALA A 419 -15.46 -11.51 14.99
C ALA A 419 -15.70 -10.85 13.63
N LYS A 420 -15.49 -9.54 13.56
CA LYS A 420 -15.64 -8.76 12.32
C LYS A 420 -14.39 -8.86 11.45
N TYR A 421 -14.51 -9.55 10.32
CA TYR A 421 -13.46 -9.63 9.33
C TYR A 421 -14.03 -9.33 7.93
N PRO A 422 -13.77 -8.13 7.36
CA PRO A 422 -14.29 -7.76 6.05
C PRO A 422 -13.56 -8.54 4.95
N ARG A 423 -14.33 -9.19 4.07
CA ARG A 423 -13.82 -9.91 2.89
C ARG A 423 -14.31 -9.22 1.64
N LEU A 424 -13.43 -9.06 0.66
CA LEU A 424 -13.81 -8.55 -0.65
C LEU A 424 -14.76 -9.55 -1.31
N GLN A 425 -15.93 -9.06 -1.69
CA GLN A 425 -16.97 -9.88 -2.36
C GLN A 425 -17.18 -9.45 -3.79
N ARG A 426 -17.09 -8.15 -4.07
CA ARG A 426 -17.35 -7.58 -5.39
C ARG A 426 -16.48 -6.34 -5.60
N VAL A 427 -16.31 -6.00 -6.86
CA VAL A 427 -15.71 -4.75 -7.31
C VAL A 427 -16.71 -4.05 -8.24
N LEU A 428 -17.01 -2.80 -7.92
CA LEU A 428 -17.76 -1.89 -8.76
C LEU A 428 -16.80 -1.10 -9.65
N VAL A 429 -17.14 -1.01 -10.92
CA VAL A 429 -16.39 -0.20 -11.89
C VAL A 429 -17.38 0.61 -12.71
N SER A 430 -17.09 1.89 -12.97
CA SER A 430 -17.88 2.72 -13.89
C SER A 430 -16.96 3.51 -14.82
N PHE A 431 -17.31 3.56 -16.08
CA PHE A 431 -16.68 4.39 -17.10
C PHE A 431 -17.74 4.90 -18.09
N GLY A 432 -17.93 6.21 -18.14
CA GLY A 432 -19.05 6.81 -18.83
C GLY A 432 -20.39 6.31 -18.26
N ASP A 433 -21.27 5.81 -19.12
CA ASP A 433 -22.58 5.30 -18.73
C ASP A 433 -22.60 3.80 -18.38
N LYS A 434 -21.45 3.14 -18.47
CA LYS A 434 -21.34 1.70 -18.21
C LYS A 434 -20.94 1.41 -16.79
N VAL A 435 -21.59 0.41 -16.20
CA VAL A 435 -21.29 -0.11 -14.85
C VAL A 435 -20.91 -1.58 -14.96
N GLY A 436 -19.87 -1.98 -14.26
CA GLY A 436 -19.47 -3.36 -14.07
C GLY A 436 -19.52 -3.72 -12.59
N PHE A 437 -20.01 -4.92 -12.27
CA PHE A 437 -20.13 -5.42 -10.93
C PHE A 437 -19.79 -6.92 -10.87
N ALA A 438 -18.59 -7.25 -10.44
CA ALA A 438 -18.06 -8.60 -10.52
C ALA A 438 -17.24 -8.98 -9.29
N PRO A 439 -16.95 -10.29 -9.05
CA PRO A 439 -16.09 -10.74 -7.96
C PRO A 439 -14.67 -10.20 -8.03
N THR A 440 -14.14 -9.98 -9.22
CA THR A 440 -12.78 -9.49 -9.45
C THR A 440 -12.77 -8.18 -10.22
N LEU A 441 -11.70 -7.40 -10.07
CA LEU A 441 -11.50 -6.16 -10.82
C LEU A 441 -11.44 -6.42 -12.34
N GLU A 442 -10.78 -7.50 -12.76
CA GLU A 442 -10.66 -7.86 -14.17
C GLU A 442 -12.04 -8.14 -14.80
N GLU A 443 -12.87 -8.94 -14.14
CA GLU A 443 -14.22 -9.24 -14.62
C GLU A 443 -15.11 -7.99 -14.69
N ALA A 444 -15.02 -7.11 -13.66
CA ALA A 444 -15.76 -5.84 -13.65
C ALA A 444 -15.32 -4.91 -14.78
N LEU A 445 -14.00 -4.81 -15.06
CA LEU A 445 -13.47 -4.07 -16.20
C LEU A 445 -13.92 -4.67 -17.53
N ASN A 446 -13.94 -6.00 -17.66
CA ASN A 446 -14.41 -6.70 -18.85
C ASN A 446 -15.90 -6.42 -19.14
N GLN A 447 -16.74 -6.30 -18.10
CA GLN A 447 -18.14 -5.89 -18.27
C GLN A 447 -18.27 -4.46 -18.83
N VAL A 448 -17.47 -3.52 -18.32
CA VAL A 448 -17.48 -2.12 -18.74
C VAL A 448 -16.97 -1.95 -20.18
N PHE A 449 -15.87 -2.63 -20.53
CA PHE A 449 -15.21 -2.45 -21.82
C PHE A 449 -15.67 -3.47 -22.89
N GLY A 450 -16.65 -4.34 -22.59
CA GLY A 450 -17.32 -5.21 -23.56
C GLY A 450 -16.45 -6.34 -24.09
N GLY A 451 -15.56 -6.91 -23.28
CA GLY A 451 -14.68 -8.01 -23.65
C GLY A 451 -13.42 -8.04 -22.80
N SER A 452 -12.30 -8.52 -23.36
CA SER A 452 -11.02 -8.48 -22.64
C SER A 452 -10.54 -7.04 -22.49
N SER A 453 -10.54 -6.53 -21.27
CA SER A 453 -10.01 -5.20 -20.93
C SER A 453 -8.47 -5.12 -21.09
N GLY A 454 -7.80 -6.26 -21.24
CA GLY A 454 -6.35 -6.35 -21.24
C GLY A 454 -5.71 -6.12 -19.86
N ALA A 455 -6.52 -5.94 -18.83
CA ALA A 455 -6.04 -5.80 -17.46
C ALA A 455 -5.46 -7.14 -16.98
N LYS A 456 -4.16 -7.19 -16.77
CA LYS A 456 -3.47 -8.31 -16.14
C LYS A 456 -3.21 -7.95 -14.70
N LEU A 457 -3.79 -8.70 -13.77
CA LEU A 457 -3.59 -8.52 -12.33
C LEU A 457 -2.30 -9.20 -11.82
N ASP A 458 -1.66 -9.98 -12.69
CA ASP A 458 -0.36 -10.59 -12.37
C ASP A 458 0.71 -9.51 -12.39
N GLY A 459 1.50 -9.40 -11.32
CA GLY A 459 2.52 -8.37 -11.10
C GLY A 459 3.66 -8.28 -12.14
N SER A 460 3.40 -8.68 -13.37
CA SER A 460 4.26 -8.42 -14.53
C SER A 460 4.06 -6.97 -14.95
N ALA A 461 5.04 -6.14 -14.67
CA ALA A 461 5.15 -4.80 -15.24
C ALA A 461 4.89 -4.87 -16.75
N ALA A 462 3.81 -4.21 -17.20
CA ALA A 462 3.54 -4.07 -18.62
C ALA A 462 4.64 -3.23 -19.25
N SER A 463 5.49 -3.86 -20.04
CA SER A 463 6.28 -3.13 -21.03
C SER A 463 5.31 -2.42 -21.99
N PRO A 464 5.56 -1.15 -22.37
CA PRO A 464 4.67 -0.42 -23.25
C PRO A 464 4.62 -1.10 -24.62
N SER A 465 3.52 -1.78 -24.92
CA SER A 465 3.24 -2.22 -26.28
C SER A 465 2.81 -1.02 -27.12
N ALA A 466 3.64 -0.76 -28.11
CA ALA A 466 3.36 0.20 -29.18
C ALA A 466 2.02 -0.11 -29.86
N SER A 467 1.25 0.95 -30.08
CA SER A 467 0.02 0.95 -30.87
C SER A 467 0.26 0.28 -32.23
N ALA A 468 -0.44 -0.80 -32.50
CA ALA A 468 -0.53 -1.38 -33.84
C ALA A 468 -1.80 -0.88 -34.52
N SER A 469 -1.60 0.00 -35.47
CA SER A 469 -2.57 0.33 -36.53
C SER A 469 -2.89 -0.92 -37.35
N GLY A 470 -4.15 -1.12 -37.66
CA GLY A 470 -4.62 -2.26 -38.42
C GLY A 470 -4.09 -2.33 -39.85
N SER A 471 -3.91 -3.55 -40.30
CA SER A 471 -4.04 -3.92 -41.72
C SER A 471 -4.28 -5.42 -41.83
N SER A 472 -5.36 -5.74 -42.51
CA SER A 472 -5.79 -7.06 -42.96
C SER A 472 -4.79 -7.68 -43.94
N GLY A 473 -4.58 -9.01 -43.87
CA GLY A 473 -3.95 -9.75 -44.98
C GLY A 473 -3.47 -11.15 -44.61
N THR A 474 -4.27 -12.13 -44.91
CA THR A 474 -4.08 -13.46 -45.52
C THR A 474 -2.78 -14.27 -45.30
N SER A 475 -2.99 -15.46 -44.78
CA SER A 475 -2.38 -16.80 -45.13
C SER A 475 -0.86 -16.96 -45.13
N GLY A 476 -0.41 -17.97 -44.40
CA GLY A 476 0.83 -18.65 -44.65
C GLY A 476 1.28 -19.55 -43.51
N ALA A 477 1.15 -20.85 -43.71
CA ALA A 477 1.61 -21.90 -42.83
C ALA A 477 3.15 -21.94 -42.72
N SER A 478 3.72 -22.21 -41.55
CA SER A 478 4.48 -23.44 -41.28
C SER A 478 5.40 -23.35 -40.06
N THR A 479 5.29 -24.40 -39.26
CA THR A 479 6.30 -25.20 -38.58
C THR A 479 7.13 -24.65 -37.44
N GLY A 480 6.90 -25.25 -36.28
CA GLY A 480 7.93 -25.91 -35.50
C GLY A 480 8.26 -25.32 -34.12
N GLY A 481 7.81 -26.00 -33.06
CA GLY A 481 8.34 -25.79 -31.73
C GLY A 481 7.43 -26.35 -30.63
N SER A 482 7.72 -27.51 -30.17
CA SER A 482 7.06 -28.38 -29.19
C SER A 482 6.40 -27.68 -28.02
N SER A 483 5.07 -27.60 -28.02
CA SER A 483 4.25 -27.45 -26.83
C SER A 483 3.79 -28.84 -26.38
N ALA A 484 3.98 -29.17 -25.11
CA ALA A 484 3.48 -30.38 -24.51
C ALA A 484 1.99 -30.54 -24.83
N SER A 485 1.66 -31.56 -25.59
CA SER A 485 0.28 -31.89 -25.97
C SER A 485 -0.50 -32.26 -24.72
N GLN A 486 -1.44 -31.41 -24.33
CA GLN A 486 -2.53 -31.82 -23.44
C GLN A 486 -3.20 -33.05 -24.09
N SER A 487 -3.39 -34.11 -23.31
CA SER A 487 -4.03 -35.31 -23.84
C SER A 487 -5.39 -34.97 -24.42
N SER A 488 -5.76 -35.61 -25.51
CA SER A 488 -7.07 -35.39 -26.13
C SER A 488 -8.22 -35.67 -25.17
N GLU A 489 -8.01 -36.56 -24.20
CA GLU A 489 -8.95 -36.94 -23.16
C GLU A 489 -9.20 -35.82 -22.15
N LEU A 490 -8.19 -35.09 -21.69
CA LEU A 490 -8.35 -33.93 -20.82
C LEU A 490 -9.12 -32.80 -21.50
N LYS A 491 -8.81 -32.51 -22.78
CA LYS A 491 -9.56 -31.52 -23.56
C LYS A 491 -11.02 -31.90 -23.75
N GLN A 492 -11.28 -33.18 -24.02
CA GLN A 492 -12.65 -33.67 -24.17
C GLN A 492 -13.42 -33.58 -22.84
N ALA A 493 -12.81 -33.99 -21.74
CA ALA A 493 -13.44 -33.91 -20.41
C ALA A 493 -13.76 -32.46 -20.00
N LEU A 494 -12.88 -31.50 -20.27
CA LEU A 494 -13.12 -30.07 -20.03
C LEU A 494 -14.23 -29.51 -20.92
N THR A 495 -14.30 -29.95 -22.18
CA THR A 495 -15.38 -29.55 -23.09
C THR A 495 -16.73 -30.09 -22.62
N ASP A 496 -16.78 -31.35 -22.17
CA ASP A 496 -18.00 -31.98 -21.63
C ASP A 496 -18.45 -31.31 -20.33
N ALA A 497 -17.51 -30.90 -19.46
CA ALA A 497 -17.81 -30.13 -18.27
C ALA A 497 -18.44 -28.76 -18.58
N SER A 498 -17.86 -28.03 -19.53
CA SER A 498 -18.37 -26.73 -19.98
C SER A 498 -19.77 -26.84 -20.57
N LYS A 499 -20.02 -27.88 -21.37
CA LYS A 499 -21.35 -28.16 -21.92
C LYS A 499 -22.38 -28.50 -20.84
N ALA A 500 -21.99 -29.32 -19.87
CA ALA A 500 -22.87 -29.67 -18.76
C ALA A 500 -23.22 -28.45 -17.89
N MET A 501 -22.31 -27.51 -17.69
CA MET A 501 -22.59 -26.24 -17.01
C MET A 501 -23.62 -25.40 -17.79
N THR A 502 -23.44 -25.27 -19.11
CA THR A 502 -24.37 -24.52 -19.97
C THR A 502 -25.76 -25.14 -19.95
N ASP A 503 -25.86 -26.47 -19.99
CA ASP A 503 -27.14 -27.20 -19.91
C ASP A 503 -27.80 -27.03 -18.54
N ALA A 504 -27.02 -27.01 -17.45
CA ALA A 504 -27.51 -26.76 -16.10
C ALA A 504 -28.12 -25.35 -15.98
N ASP A 505 -27.42 -24.34 -16.48
CA ASP A 505 -27.89 -22.95 -16.50
C ASP A 505 -29.18 -22.79 -17.33
N ALA A 506 -29.24 -23.44 -18.48
CA ALA A 506 -30.42 -23.41 -19.34
C ALA A 506 -31.63 -24.11 -18.68
N ALA A 507 -31.42 -25.23 -17.97
CA ALA A 507 -32.43 -25.93 -17.23
C ALA A 507 -32.94 -25.12 -16.03
N MET A 508 -32.04 -24.45 -15.30
CA MET A 508 -32.38 -23.56 -14.19
C MET A 508 -33.25 -22.39 -14.64
N LYS A 509 -32.88 -21.73 -15.76
CA LYS A 509 -33.65 -20.62 -16.34
C LYS A 509 -35.06 -21.03 -16.78
N LYS A 510 -35.26 -22.29 -17.12
CA LYS A 510 -36.58 -22.88 -17.48
C LYS A 510 -37.36 -23.42 -16.29
N GLY A 511 -36.77 -23.47 -15.10
CA GLY A 511 -37.38 -24.09 -13.91
C GLY A 511 -37.44 -25.60 -13.97
N ASP A 512 -36.69 -26.26 -14.86
CA ASP A 512 -36.67 -27.69 -15.06
C ASP A 512 -35.62 -28.35 -14.14
N TRP A 513 -36.07 -28.70 -12.93
CA TRP A 513 -35.20 -29.26 -11.91
C TRP A 513 -34.74 -30.70 -12.22
N ALA A 514 -35.47 -31.44 -13.05
CA ALA A 514 -35.05 -32.77 -13.47
C ALA A 514 -33.88 -32.67 -14.46
N ALA A 515 -34.00 -31.82 -15.47
CA ALA A 515 -32.93 -31.56 -16.42
C ALA A 515 -31.69 -30.92 -15.75
N TYR A 516 -31.89 -30.07 -14.73
CA TYR A 516 -30.80 -29.51 -13.93
C TYR A 516 -30.05 -30.64 -13.18
N GLY A 517 -30.74 -31.57 -12.52
CA GLY A 517 -30.13 -32.70 -11.83
C GLY A 517 -29.32 -33.62 -12.77
N GLU A 518 -29.81 -33.84 -13.98
CA GLU A 518 -29.11 -34.64 -14.99
C GLU A 518 -27.86 -33.89 -15.52
N ALA A 519 -27.92 -32.57 -15.68
CA ALA A 519 -26.76 -31.77 -16.08
C ALA A 519 -25.68 -31.74 -14.99
N GLN A 520 -26.06 -31.67 -13.72
CA GLN A 520 -25.13 -31.75 -12.57
C GLN A 520 -24.41 -33.10 -12.52
N LYS A 521 -25.09 -34.23 -12.73
CA LYS A 521 -24.46 -35.55 -12.78
C LYS A 521 -23.44 -35.66 -13.92
N ARG A 522 -23.77 -35.05 -15.10
CA ARG A 522 -22.83 -35.01 -16.24
C ARG A 522 -21.60 -34.15 -15.94
N LEU A 523 -21.79 -33.04 -15.24
CA LEU A 523 -20.70 -32.19 -14.81
C LEU A 523 -19.77 -32.94 -13.84
N GLU A 524 -20.32 -33.60 -12.85
CA GLU A 524 -19.56 -34.40 -11.88
C GLU A 524 -18.75 -35.53 -12.54
N ALA A 525 -19.34 -36.22 -13.49
CA ALA A 525 -18.67 -37.27 -14.28
C ALA A 525 -17.55 -36.69 -15.18
N ALA A 526 -17.76 -35.52 -15.78
CA ALA A 526 -16.76 -34.85 -16.62
C ALA A 526 -15.57 -34.33 -15.80
N VAL A 527 -15.83 -33.73 -14.63
CA VAL A 527 -14.78 -33.27 -13.70
C VAL A 527 -13.94 -34.45 -13.21
N LYS A 528 -14.58 -35.59 -12.85
CA LYS A 528 -13.86 -36.79 -12.44
C LYS A 528 -12.94 -37.32 -13.53
N LYS A 529 -13.41 -37.38 -14.78
CA LYS A 529 -12.57 -37.77 -15.94
C LYS A 529 -11.41 -36.81 -16.19
N ALA A 530 -11.62 -35.49 -15.97
CA ALA A 530 -10.55 -34.52 -16.11
C ALA A 530 -9.44 -34.73 -15.07
N LEU A 531 -9.79 -35.01 -13.82
CA LEU A 531 -8.85 -35.31 -12.75
C LEU A 531 -8.07 -36.63 -13.02
N GLU A 532 -8.77 -37.68 -13.45
CA GLU A 532 -8.13 -38.96 -13.82
C GLU A 532 -7.14 -38.79 -15.00
N ALA A 533 -7.47 -37.95 -15.97
CA ALA A 533 -6.59 -37.65 -17.09
C ALA A 533 -5.37 -36.81 -16.67
N GLU A 534 -5.52 -35.89 -15.73
CA GLU A 534 -4.43 -35.08 -15.17
C GLU A 534 -3.48 -35.94 -14.32
N GLU A 535 -4.00 -36.82 -13.48
CA GLU A 535 -3.19 -37.79 -12.70
C GLU A 535 -2.42 -38.73 -13.59
N ALA A 536 -3.02 -39.25 -14.67
CA ALA A 536 -2.35 -40.09 -15.63
C ALA A 536 -1.22 -39.36 -16.35
N GLN A 537 -1.40 -38.09 -16.67
CA GLN A 537 -0.38 -37.26 -17.33
C GLN A 537 0.77 -36.91 -16.38
N SER A 538 0.50 -36.63 -15.11
CA SER A 538 1.52 -36.36 -14.09
C SER A 538 2.33 -37.63 -13.79
N ALA A 539 1.71 -38.80 -13.74
CA ALA A 539 2.40 -40.10 -13.58
C ALA A 539 3.28 -40.46 -14.81
N ALA A 540 2.84 -40.10 -16.01
CA ALA A 540 3.62 -40.30 -17.23
C ALA A 540 4.86 -39.38 -17.30
N SER A 541 4.70 -38.12 -16.84
CA SER A 541 5.80 -37.15 -16.76
C SER A 541 6.83 -37.54 -15.69
N ALA A 542 6.42 -38.11 -14.57
CA ALA A 542 7.30 -38.63 -13.53
C ALA A 542 8.09 -39.85 -13.98
N LYS A 543 7.51 -40.73 -14.82
CA LYS A 543 8.20 -41.89 -15.44
C LYS A 543 9.21 -41.46 -16.51
N ALA A 544 8.94 -40.39 -17.25
CA ALA A 544 9.87 -39.87 -18.25
C ALA A 544 11.12 -39.22 -17.63
N SER A 545 11.01 -38.70 -16.41
CA SER A 545 12.15 -38.12 -15.67
C SER A 545 13.02 -39.16 -14.96
N ALA A 546 12.62 -40.45 -14.93
CA ALA A 546 13.29 -41.53 -14.21
C ALA A 546 14.10 -42.50 -15.13
N ALA A 547 14.29 -42.19 -16.39
CA ALA A 547 15.11 -43.01 -17.30
C ALA A 547 16.61 -42.69 -17.14
N PRO A 548 17.49 -43.70 -16.88
CA PRO A 548 18.91 -43.45 -16.62
C PRO A 548 19.67 -43.10 -17.90
N SER A 549 20.40 -41.99 -17.86
CA SER A 549 21.40 -41.66 -18.87
C SER A 549 22.53 -42.71 -18.88
N ALA A 550 22.66 -43.45 -19.97
CA ALA A 550 23.76 -44.35 -20.21
C ALA A 550 25.06 -43.60 -20.51
N SER A 551 26.03 -43.90 -19.70
CA SER A 551 27.48 -43.97 -19.87
C SER A 551 28.07 -43.51 -21.21
N ALA A 552 29.01 -42.58 -21.18
CA ALA A 552 30.15 -42.52 -22.07
C ALA A 552 31.45 -42.45 -21.25
N ALA A 553 32.35 -43.41 -21.52
CA ALA A 553 33.59 -43.69 -20.84
C ALA A 553 34.70 -42.63 -21.12
N PRO A 554 35.79 -42.64 -20.33
CA PRO A 554 36.79 -41.58 -20.34
C PRO A 554 37.91 -41.83 -21.35
N SER A 555 38.43 -40.77 -21.95
CA SER A 555 39.73 -40.79 -22.68
C SER A 555 40.80 -40.10 -21.85
N ALA A 556 41.91 -40.81 -21.71
CA ALA A 556 43.05 -40.49 -20.86
C ALA A 556 44.09 -39.58 -21.56
N ALA A 557 45.00 -39.09 -20.73
CA ALA A 557 46.34 -38.54 -20.95
C ALA A 557 46.40 -37.02 -21.26
N ALA A 558 47.26 -36.23 -20.67
CA ALA A 558 48.61 -36.43 -20.16
C ALA A 558 49.03 -35.29 -19.21
N SER A 559 49.95 -35.69 -18.37
CA SER A 559 50.75 -34.91 -17.42
C SER A 559 51.43 -33.63 -17.94
N ALA A 560 51.54 -32.64 -17.10
CA ALA A 560 52.82 -31.97 -16.83
C ALA A 560 52.73 -31.18 -15.48
N LYS A 561 53.72 -31.42 -14.66
CA LYS A 561 53.99 -30.88 -13.32
C LYS A 561 54.89 -29.62 -13.41
N PRO A 562 55.28 -29.01 -12.31
CA PRO A 562 55.10 -27.60 -12.04
C PRO A 562 56.38 -26.76 -12.08
N SER A 563 56.26 -25.45 -11.97
CA SER A 563 57.42 -24.64 -11.57
C SER A 563 56.99 -23.50 -10.64
N ALA A 564 57.66 -23.49 -9.51
CA ALA A 564 57.64 -22.45 -8.48
C ALA A 564 58.57 -21.29 -8.87
N SER A 565 58.26 -20.08 -8.39
CA SER A 565 59.16 -19.00 -7.96
C SER A 565 58.32 -17.79 -7.65
N ALA A 566 58.16 -17.30 -6.44
CA ALA A 566 59.04 -16.57 -5.50
C ALA A 566 59.29 -15.09 -5.92
N SER A 567 58.94 -14.22 -4.96
CA SER A 567 59.48 -12.88 -4.66
C SER A 567 59.01 -11.70 -5.51
N ARG A 568 58.29 -10.81 -4.99
CA ARG A 568 58.54 -9.69 -4.05
C ARG A 568 57.28 -8.95 -3.73
#